data_1c9255bf5d002863af3406418fdb3808
#
_entry.id   1c9255bf5d002863af3406418fdb3808
#
_cell.length_a   1.000
_cell.length_b   1.000
_cell.length_c   1.000
_cell.angle_alpha   90.00
_cell.angle_beta   90.00
_cell.angle_gamma   90.00
#
_symmetry.space_group_name_H-M   'P 1'
#
loop_
_entity.id
_entity.type
_entity.pdbx_description
1 polymer ?
#
loop_
_entity_poly.entity_id
_entity_poly.type
_entity_poly.pdbx_seq_one_letter_code
_entity_poly.pdbx_strand_id
1 'polypeptide(L)'
;KETMLECKNYFDQFKKDNIKNFQLKTGIFQSPVITNCRFECLDMTFRGTRIKASNSSPLIIPCIVRNKEGKRFKYEMMYKKDDLRQEKIIMDIIQLMDIILKREEKLDLSITTYNILPINNKEGFIEMISSSKTLYQLQKESFTIQNFINENNPDTTVREWKTRFVNSCVAHCIISYLLGIGDRHLENMMITNKG
;
A
#
# COMPACT_ATOMS: atom_id res chain seq x y z
N LYS A 1 7.50 -11.90 20.80
CA LYS A 1 7.72 -10.69 21.62
C LYS A 1 9.18 -10.23 21.61
N GLU A 2 10.15 -11.16 21.67
CA GLU A 2 11.59 -10.86 21.57
C GLU A 2 11.95 -10.21 20.22
N THR A 3 11.55 -10.80 19.12
CA THR A 3 11.83 -10.31 17.76
C THR A 3 11.29 -8.87 17.52
N MET A 4 10.17 -8.53 18.13
CA MET A 4 9.58 -7.21 18.05
C MET A 4 10.38 -6.17 18.83
N LEU A 5 10.95 -6.58 19.97
CA LEU A 5 11.82 -5.74 20.80
C LEU A 5 13.18 -5.53 20.12
N GLU A 6 13.74 -6.56 19.51
CA GLU A 6 14.98 -6.50 18.75
C GLU A 6 14.86 -5.59 17.51
N CYS A 7 13.78 -5.73 16.73
CA CYS A 7 13.52 -4.83 15.62
C CYS A 7 13.34 -3.38 16.07
N LYS A 8 12.67 -3.15 17.20
CA LYS A 8 12.50 -1.80 17.77
C LYS A 8 13.85 -1.24 18.22
N ASN A 9 14.66 -2.04 18.91
CA ASN A 9 15.98 -1.62 19.39
C ASN A 9 16.93 -1.33 18.22
N TYR A 10 16.94 -2.19 17.18
CA TYR A 10 17.71 -1.98 15.97
C TYR A 10 17.28 -0.71 15.25
N PHE A 11 15.98 -0.45 15.16
CA PHE A 11 15.42 0.72 14.53
C PHE A 11 15.69 2.01 15.32
N ASP A 12 15.62 1.94 16.65
CA ASP A 12 15.94 3.08 17.51
C ASP A 12 17.46 3.40 17.49
N GLN A 13 18.30 2.37 17.36
CA GLN A 13 19.73 2.54 17.13
C GLN A 13 20.01 3.12 15.74
N PHE A 14 19.40 2.58 14.70
CA PHE A 14 19.49 3.12 13.33
C PHE A 14 19.02 4.57 13.25
N LYS A 15 17.96 4.94 13.97
CA LYS A 15 17.53 6.34 14.13
C LYS A 15 18.61 7.21 14.75
N LYS A 16 19.20 6.77 15.87
CA LYS A 16 20.26 7.54 16.57
C LYS A 16 21.47 7.79 15.67
N ASP A 17 21.91 6.76 14.95
CA ASP A 17 23.15 6.78 14.19
C ASP A 17 23.01 7.47 12.84
N ASN A 18 21.84 7.41 12.22
CA ASN A 18 21.63 7.88 10.84
C ASN A 18 20.83 9.17 10.71
N ILE A 19 20.00 9.56 11.69
CA ILE A 19 19.22 10.80 11.59
C ILE A 19 20.13 12.02 11.52
N LYS A 20 21.19 12.10 12.31
CA LYS A 20 22.16 13.20 12.22
C LYS A 20 22.87 13.23 10.87
N ASN A 21 23.29 12.06 10.38
CA ASN A 21 24.01 11.95 9.11
C ASN A 21 23.07 12.11 7.90
N PHE A 22 21.82 11.70 8.01
CA PHE A 22 20.82 11.83 6.96
C PHE A 22 20.30 13.26 6.85
N GLN A 23 20.04 13.95 7.95
CA GLN A 23 19.65 15.36 7.95
C GLN A 23 20.77 16.29 7.43
N LEU A 24 22.05 15.92 7.61
CA LEU A 24 23.18 16.67 7.08
C LEU A 24 23.45 16.42 5.58
N LYS A 25 22.95 15.31 5.02
CA LYS A 25 23.08 14.93 3.60
C LYS A 25 21.85 15.23 2.75
N THR A 26 20.71 15.53 3.35
CA THR A 26 19.48 15.88 2.63
C THR A 26 19.43 17.36 2.24
N GLY A 27 20.40 17.81 1.47
CA GLY A 27 20.10 18.83 0.49
C GLY A 27 19.12 18.19 -0.50
N ILE A 28 17.85 18.60 -0.42
CA ILE A 28 16.76 18.36 -1.39
C ILE A 28 17.01 17.14 -2.29
N PHE A 29 16.70 15.93 -1.81
CA PHE A 29 16.68 14.74 -2.65
C PHE A 29 15.41 14.81 -3.53
N GLN A 30 15.53 15.40 -4.70
CA GLN A 30 14.60 15.20 -5.79
C GLN A 30 14.90 13.84 -6.43
N SER A 31 14.52 12.76 -5.80
CA SER A 31 14.66 11.41 -6.38
C SER A 31 13.29 10.79 -6.60
N PRO A 32 13.12 9.96 -7.65
CA PRO A 32 11.90 9.19 -7.80
C PRO A 32 11.63 8.36 -6.56
N VAL A 33 10.35 8.19 -6.20
CA VAL A 33 9.97 7.25 -5.15
C VAL A 33 10.36 5.84 -5.57
N ILE A 34 11.03 5.11 -4.69
CA ILE A 34 11.59 3.78 -4.97
C ILE A 34 10.51 2.82 -5.54
N THR A 35 9.32 2.84 -4.98
CA THR A 35 8.22 1.97 -5.44
C THR A 35 7.40 2.55 -6.58
N ASN A 36 7.48 3.86 -6.83
CA ASN A 36 6.67 4.52 -7.86
C ASN A 36 7.39 5.73 -8.45
N CYS A 37 8.08 5.51 -9.57
CA CYS A 37 8.85 6.55 -10.27
C CYS A 37 8.01 7.69 -10.89
N ARG A 38 6.66 7.63 -10.84
CA ARG A 38 5.78 8.73 -11.25
C ARG A 38 5.77 9.87 -10.23
N PHE A 39 6.23 9.61 -9.02
CA PHE A 39 6.28 10.56 -7.92
C PHE A 39 7.72 10.92 -7.58
N GLU A 40 7.91 12.17 -7.24
CA GLU A 40 9.17 12.68 -6.72
C GLU A 40 9.10 12.72 -5.19
N CYS A 41 10.05 12.10 -4.53
CA CYS A 41 10.18 12.15 -3.08
C CYS A 41 10.77 13.49 -2.65
N LEU A 42 9.99 14.28 -1.91
CA LEU A 42 10.43 15.56 -1.37
C LEU A 42 11.01 15.44 0.04
N ASP A 43 10.43 14.53 0.83
CA ASP A 43 10.86 14.29 2.20
C ASP A 43 10.53 12.85 2.60
N MET A 44 11.50 12.18 3.18
CA MET A 44 11.34 10.85 3.77
C MET A 44 11.56 10.99 5.27
N THR A 45 10.49 11.11 6.02
CA THR A 45 10.59 11.31 7.45
C THR A 45 10.55 10.01 8.23
N PHE A 46 11.64 9.70 8.92
CA PHE A 46 11.65 8.57 9.87
C PHE A 46 10.84 8.84 11.13
N ARG A 47 10.47 10.09 11.42
CA ARG A 47 9.67 10.46 12.61
C ARG A 47 8.29 9.79 12.67
N GLY A 48 7.68 9.49 11.52
CA GLY A 48 6.39 8.81 11.43
C GLY A 48 6.48 7.32 11.14
N THR A 49 7.68 6.75 11.10
CA THR A 49 7.86 5.32 10.84
C THR A 49 7.27 4.49 11.97
N ARG A 50 6.49 3.48 11.60
CA ARG A 50 5.83 2.57 12.53
C ARG A 50 6.06 1.12 12.13
N ILE A 51 6.07 0.24 13.11
CA ILE A 51 6.13 -1.21 12.89
C ILE A 51 4.69 -1.72 12.84
N LYS A 52 4.33 -2.45 11.79
CA LYS A 52 3.05 -3.15 11.71
C LYS A 52 3.16 -4.43 12.54
N ALA A 53 2.23 -4.64 13.45
CA ALA A 53 2.15 -5.87 14.24
C ALA A 53 1.77 -7.05 13.33
N SER A 54 2.76 -7.86 12.96
CA SER A 54 2.61 -9.11 12.21
C SER A 54 3.87 -9.96 12.42
N ASN A 55 3.88 -11.22 11.98
CA ASN A 55 5.02 -12.12 12.14
C ASN A 55 6.32 -11.57 11.54
N SER A 56 6.26 -10.89 10.40
CA SER A 56 7.41 -10.28 9.74
C SER A 56 7.75 -8.87 10.22
N SER A 57 6.94 -8.29 11.11
CA SER A 57 7.12 -6.95 11.71
C SER A 57 7.59 -5.88 10.70
N PRO A 58 6.87 -5.67 9.57
CA PRO A 58 7.31 -4.76 8.53
C PRO A 58 7.30 -3.30 8.99
N LEU A 59 8.19 -2.48 8.41
CA LEU A 59 8.29 -1.06 8.69
C LEU A 59 7.45 -0.27 7.69
N ILE A 60 6.56 0.58 8.18
CA ILE A 60 5.83 1.53 7.35
C ILE A 60 6.54 2.88 7.43
N ILE A 61 7.01 3.37 6.28
CA ILE A 61 7.83 4.57 6.13
C ILE A 61 6.99 5.62 5.41
N PRO A 62 6.61 6.70 6.10
CA PRO A 62 5.89 7.81 5.47
C PRO A 62 6.84 8.72 4.69
N CYS A 63 6.36 9.20 3.54
CA CYS A 63 7.04 10.14 2.67
C CYS A 63 6.11 11.28 2.29
N ILE A 64 6.67 12.45 1.99
CA ILE A 64 5.98 13.51 1.26
C ILE A 64 6.45 13.44 -0.19
N VAL A 65 5.51 13.32 -1.09
CA VAL A 65 5.81 13.18 -2.52
C VAL A 65 5.11 14.27 -3.34
N ARG A 66 5.62 14.49 -4.55
CA ARG A 66 5.05 15.41 -5.53
C ARG A 66 4.79 14.65 -6.83
N ASN A 67 3.61 14.84 -7.43
CA ASN A 67 3.32 14.31 -8.76
C ASN A 67 3.82 15.28 -9.86
N LYS A 68 3.69 14.87 -11.12
CA LYS A 68 4.10 15.67 -12.28
C LYS A 68 3.36 17.01 -12.41
N GLU A 69 2.18 17.11 -11.81
CA GLU A 69 1.35 18.33 -11.78
C GLU A 69 1.73 19.28 -10.63
N GLY A 70 2.76 18.94 -9.85
CA GLY A 70 3.23 19.74 -8.72
C GLY A 70 2.48 19.53 -7.42
N LYS A 71 1.43 18.69 -7.38
CA LYS A 71 0.63 18.43 -6.20
C LYS A 71 1.39 17.57 -5.18
N ARG A 72 1.43 18.04 -3.94
CA ARG A 72 2.06 17.34 -2.81
C ARG A 72 1.06 16.50 -2.04
N PHE A 73 1.44 15.29 -1.64
CA PHE A 73 0.60 14.42 -0.81
C PHE A 73 1.46 13.45 0.01
N LYS A 74 0.81 12.85 1.01
CA LYS A 74 1.43 11.79 1.82
C LYS A 74 1.44 10.49 1.05
N TYR A 75 2.57 9.80 1.11
CA TYR A 75 2.77 8.49 0.51
C TYR A 75 3.42 7.58 1.54
N GLU A 76 3.08 6.32 1.58
CA GLU A 76 3.66 5.38 2.51
C GLU A 76 4.22 4.18 1.76
N MET A 77 5.40 3.74 2.18
CA MET A 77 6.01 2.50 1.71
C MET A 77 6.17 1.55 2.89
N MET A 78 5.95 0.27 2.64
CA MET A 78 6.21 -0.79 3.61
C MET A 78 7.51 -1.51 3.23
N TYR A 79 8.52 -1.43 4.10
CA TYR A 79 9.70 -2.27 3.99
C TYR A 79 9.43 -3.60 4.70
N LYS A 80 9.68 -4.71 4.00
CA LYS A 80 9.45 -6.07 4.50
C LYS A 80 10.70 -6.92 4.30
N LYS A 81 11.10 -7.65 5.35
CA LYS A 81 12.14 -8.67 5.29
C LYS A 81 11.51 -9.99 4.86
N ASP A 82 11.35 -10.14 3.54
CA ASP A 82 10.74 -11.31 2.91
C ASP A 82 11.10 -11.35 1.42
N ASP A 83 10.99 -12.51 0.80
CA ASP A 83 11.15 -12.63 -0.65
C ASP A 83 9.87 -12.18 -1.37
N LEU A 84 9.90 -10.98 -1.90
CA LEU A 84 8.74 -10.36 -2.57
C LEU A 84 8.68 -10.60 -4.07
N ARG A 85 9.54 -11.47 -4.63
CA ARG A 85 9.60 -11.68 -6.09
C ARG A 85 8.34 -12.34 -6.64
N GLN A 86 7.79 -13.28 -5.89
CA GLN A 86 6.54 -13.96 -6.27
C GLN A 86 5.36 -12.98 -6.24
N GLU A 87 5.21 -12.21 -5.15
CA GLU A 87 4.16 -11.19 -5.03
C GLU A 87 4.28 -10.13 -6.14
N LYS A 88 5.49 -9.75 -6.52
CA LYS A 88 5.73 -8.82 -7.63
C LYS A 88 5.20 -9.37 -8.95
N ILE A 89 5.52 -10.61 -9.29
CA ILE A 89 5.04 -11.25 -10.52
C ILE A 89 3.51 -11.34 -10.54
N ILE A 90 2.90 -11.76 -9.42
CA ILE A 90 1.44 -11.84 -9.31
C ILE A 90 0.81 -10.46 -9.51
N MET A 91 1.37 -9.42 -8.88
CA MET A 91 0.84 -8.06 -9.04
C MET A 91 0.99 -7.53 -10.46
N ASP A 92 2.09 -7.83 -11.14
CA ASP A 92 2.29 -7.47 -12.56
C ASP A 92 1.29 -8.17 -13.47
N ILE A 93 0.97 -9.43 -13.21
CA ILE A 93 -0.07 -10.16 -13.95
C ILE A 93 -1.43 -9.51 -13.73
N ILE A 94 -1.78 -9.15 -12.49
CA ILE A 94 -3.04 -8.46 -12.18
C ILE A 94 -3.11 -7.10 -12.89
N GLN A 95 -2.03 -6.33 -12.89
CA GLN A 95 -1.97 -5.06 -13.61
C GLN A 95 -2.14 -5.26 -15.12
N LEU A 96 -1.54 -6.29 -15.69
CA LEU A 96 -1.71 -6.62 -17.10
C LEU A 96 -3.16 -7.02 -17.43
N MET A 97 -3.79 -7.83 -16.59
CA MET A 97 -5.20 -8.18 -16.73
C MET A 97 -6.09 -6.93 -16.73
N ASP A 98 -5.88 -6.00 -15.79
CA ASP A 98 -6.63 -4.74 -15.71
C ASP A 98 -6.45 -3.89 -16.98
N ILE A 99 -5.22 -3.80 -17.49
CA ILE A 99 -4.92 -3.07 -18.73
C ILE A 99 -5.66 -3.70 -19.93
N ILE A 100 -5.64 -5.02 -20.08
CA ILE A 100 -6.31 -5.73 -21.16
C ILE A 100 -7.82 -5.51 -21.08
N LEU A 101 -8.44 -5.71 -19.92
CA LEU A 101 -9.87 -5.50 -19.73
C LEU A 101 -10.29 -4.08 -20.10
N LYS A 102 -9.53 -3.07 -19.69
CA LYS A 102 -9.84 -1.67 -20.00
C LYS A 102 -9.63 -1.32 -21.47
N ARG A 103 -8.57 -1.83 -22.09
CA ARG A 103 -8.21 -1.46 -23.46
C ARG A 103 -8.97 -2.24 -24.52
N GLU A 104 -9.07 -3.55 -24.36
CA GLU A 104 -9.69 -4.43 -25.37
C GLU A 104 -11.20 -4.57 -25.13
N GLU A 105 -11.61 -4.86 -23.90
CA GLU A 105 -13.01 -5.12 -23.58
C GLU A 105 -13.79 -3.87 -23.14
N LYS A 106 -13.13 -2.72 -22.99
CA LYS A 106 -13.73 -1.48 -22.45
C LYS A 106 -14.37 -1.66 -21.07
N LEU A 107 -13.89 -2.63 -20.32
CA LEU A 107 -14.42 -3.01 -19.03
C LEU A 107 -13.49 -2.53 -17.90
N ASP A 108 -13.96 -1.58 -17.10
CA ASP A 108 -13.29 -1.14 -15.87
C ASP A 108 -13.93 -1.82 -14.65
N LEU A 109 -13.23 -2.77 -14.08
CA LEU A 109 -13.63 -3.49 -12.88
C LEU A 109 -13.13 -2.82 -11.59
N SER A 110 -12.56 -1.63 -11.68
CA SER A 110 -12.02 -0.88 -10.53
C SER A 110 -11.00 -1.68 -9.71
N ILE A 111 -10.15 -2.45 -10.39
CA ILE A 111 -9.13 -3.26 -9.75
C ILE A 111 -8.09 -2.32 -9.12
N THR A 112 -7.88 -2.45 -7.81
CA THR A 112 -6.86 -1.69 -7.10
C THR A 112 -5.55 -2.47 -7.09
N THR A 113 -4.50 -1.90 -7.66
CA THR A 113 -3.16 -2.47 -7.70
C THR A 113 -2.16 -1.57 -6.99
N TYR A 114 -1.00 -2.11 -6.62
CA TYR A 114 0.08 -1.39 -5.98
C TYR A 114 1.43 -1.89 -6.49
N ASN A 115 2.47 -1.10 -6.29
CA ASN A 115 3.80 -1.45 -6.74
C ASN A 115 4.58 -2.22 -5.67
N ILE A 116 5.36 -3.20 -6.12
CA ILE A 116 6.26 -3.98 -5.28
C ILE A 116 7.64 -3.87 -5.90
N LEU A 117 8.66 -3.61 -5.07
CA LEU A 117 10.06 -3.59 -5.47
C LEU A 117 10.84 -4.60 -4.62
N PRO A 118 11.08 -5.82 -5.09
CA PRO A 118 12.05 -6.71 -4.48
C PRO A 118 13.46 -6.10 -4.63
N ILE A 119 14.21 -5.99 -3.54
CA ILE A 119 15.62 -5.60 -3.59
C ILE A 119 16.47 -6.84 -3.86
N ASN A 120 16.15 -7.90 -3.15
CA ASN A 120 16.78 -9.21 -3.27
C ASN A 120 15.80 -10.31 -2.82
N ASN A 121 16.29 -11.54 -2.61
CA ASN A 121 15.49 -12.68 -2.16
C ASN A 121 15.18 -12.70 -0.65
N LYS A 122 15.44 -11.61 0.06
CA LYS A 122 15.24 -11.53 1.52
C LYS A 122 14.49 -10.27 1.96
N GLU A 123 14.35 -9.30 1.08
CA GLU A 123 13.77 -8.01 1.45
C GLU A 123 13.29 -7.20 0.23
N GLY A 124 12.38 -6.29 0.48
CA GLY A 124 11.88 -5.36 -0.53
C GLY A 124 10.92 -4.32 0.04
N PHE A 125 10.37 -3.53 -0.87
CA PHE A 125 9.40 -2.49 -0.57
C PHE A 125 8.07 -2.77 -1.25
N ILE A 126 6.99 -2.41 -0.56
CA ILE A 126 5.61 -2.48 -1.04
C ILE A 126 4.99 -1.09 -0.93
N GLU A 127 4.35 -0.61 -1.97
CA GLU A 127 3.53 0.59 -1.95
C GLU A 127 2.30 0.38 -1.05
N MET A 128 2.08 1.30 -0.12
CA MET A 128 0.88 1.27 0.71
C MET A 128 -0.26 2.02 0.02
N ILE A 129 -1.40 1.38 -0.07
CA ILE A 129 -2.60 2.02 -0.63
C ILE A 129 -3.12 3.03 0.40
N SER A 130 -3.06 4.31 0.01
CA SER A 130 -3.55 5.40 0.86
C SER A 130 -5.06 5.33 1.04
N SER A 131 -5.54 5.84 2.17
CA SER A 131 -6.98 5.92 2.47
C SER A 131 -7.70 4.56 2.39
N SER A 132 -7.04 3.50 2.86
CA SER A 132 -7.59 2.16 2.95
C SER A 132 -7.57 1.65 4.38
N LYS A 133 -8.49 0.74 4.69
CA LYS A 133 -8.55 0.01 5.96
C LYS A 133 -8.70 -1.49 5.70
N THR A 134 -8.17 -2.32 6.59
CA THR A 134 -8.49 -3.75 6.57
C THR A 134 -9.92 -3.96 7.06
N LEU A 135 -10.55 -5.05 6.62
CA LEU A 135 -11.88 -5.40 7.12
C LEU A 135 -11.87 -5.65 8.63
N TYR A 136 -10.78 -6.14 9.17
CA TYR A 136 -10.58 -6.28 10.62
C TYR A 136 -10.61 -4.92 11.34
N GLN A 137 -9.94 -3.90 10.78
CA GLN A 137 -9.98 -2.54 11.36
C GLN A 137 -11.39 -1.97 11.36
N LEU A 138 -12.15 -2.12 10.27
CA LEU A 138 -13.53 -1.67 10.19
C LEU A 138 -14.40 -2.37 11.25
N GLN A 139 -14.25 -3.70 11.38
CA GLN A 139 -14.98 -4.47 12.38
C GLN A 139 -14.66 -4.01 13.81
N LYS A 140 -13.39 -3.78 14.12
CA LYS A 140 -12.94 -3.31 15.44
C LYS A 140 -13.47 -1.91 15.77
N GLU A 141 -13.59 -1.04 14.79
CA GLU A 141 -14.12 0.30 14.91
C GLU A 141 -15.67 0.33 14.84
N SER A 142 -16.33 -0.83 14.75
CA SER A 142 -17.79 -0.97 14.58
C SER A 142 -18.33 -0.26 13.33
N PHE A 143 -17.48 -0.08 12.30
CA PHE A 143 -17.88 0.48 11.02
C PHE A 143 -18.40 -0.60 10.09
N THR A 144 -19.50 -0.31 9.39
CA THR A 144 -19.86 -1.06 8.19
C THR A 144 -19.08 -0.54 6.99
N ILE A 145 -18.90 -1.40 5.98
CA ILE A 145 -18.28 -0.98 4.70
C ILE A 145 -19.05 0.22 4.12
N GLN A 146 -20.38 0.19 4.17
CA GLN A 146 -21.23 1.27 3.67
C GLN A 146 -20.98 2.59 4.40
N ASN A 147 -20.91 2.57 5.74
CA ASN A 147 -20.66 3.79 6.52
C ASN A 147 -19.27 4.35 6.22
N PHE A 148 -18.25 3.48 6.16
CA PHE A 148 -16.89 3.89 5.83
C PHE A 148 -16.80 4.59 4.47
N ILE A 149 -17.45 4.04 3.43
CA ILE A 149 -17.42 4.64 2.10
C ILE A 149 -18.23 5.94 2.07
N ASN A 150 -19.44 5.97 2.65
CA ASN A 150 -20.31 7.15 2.65
C ASN A 150 -19.65 8.35 3.35
N GLU A 151 -19.03 8.14 4.51
CA GLU A 151 -18.36 9.20 5.27
C GLU A 151 -17.18 9.83 4.49
N ASN A 152 -16.52 9.02 3.66
CA ASN A 152 -15.36 9.49 2.89
C ASN A 152 -15.73 10.03 1.49
N ASN A 153 -16.99 9.89 1.04
CA ASN A 153 -17.45 10.31 -0.29
C ASN A 153 -18.83 10.95 -0.22
N PRO A 154 -18.99 12.10 0.45
CA PRO A 154 -20.30 12.73 0.63
C PRO A 154 -20.96 13.12 -0.71
N ASP A 155 -20.16 13.41 -1.73
CA ASP A 155 -20.63 13.85 -3.06
C ASP A 155 -20.86 12.70 -4.05
N THR A 156 -20.60 11.43 -3.65
CA THR A 156 -20.76 10.26 -4.52
C THR A 156 -22.06 9.56 -4.22
N THR A 157 -22.84 9.24 -5.26
CA THR A 157 -24.09 8.54 -5.07
C THR A 157 -23.88 7.10 -4.58
N VAL A 158 -24.84 6.60 -3.82
CA VAL A 158 -24.82 5.22 -3.31
C VAL A 158 -24.71 4.19 -4.46
N ARG A 159 -25.33 4.49 -5.61
CA ARG A 159 -25.26 3.63 -6.81
C ARG A 159 -23.84 3.55 -7.36
N GLU A 160 -23.13 4.68 -7.47
CA GLU A 160 -21.80 4.75 -8.05
C GLU A 160 -20.77 3.96 -7.23
N TRP A 161 -20.71 4.19 -5.92
CA TRP A 161 -19.75 3.47 -5.10
C TRP A 161 -20.09 1.98 -4.96
N LYS A 162 -21.40 1.62 -4.90
CA LYS A 162 -21.82 0.20 -4.88
C LYS A 162 -21.41 -0.51 -6.15
N THR A 163 -21.61 0.11 -7.31
CA THR A 163 -21.17 -0.48 -8.60
C THR A 163 -19.67 -0.72 -8.59
N ARG A 164 -18.87 0.27 -8.17
CA ARG A 164 -17.42 0.15 -8.07
C ARG A 164 -17.02 -0.98 -7.11
N PHE A 165 -17.60 -1.01 -5.92
CA PHE A 165 -17.35 -2.04 -4.92
C PHE A 165 -17.67 -3.45 -5.44
N VAL A 166 -18.86 -3.65 -6.03
CA VAL A 166 -19.26 -4.95 -6.57
C VAL A 166 -18.32 -5.37 -7.70
N ASN A 167 -18.00 -4.48 -8.64
CA ASN A 167 -17.08 -4.78 -9.73
C ASN A 167 -15.70 -5.21 -9.21
N SER A 168 -15.16 -4.48 -8.23
CA SER A 168 -13.88 -4.83 -7.64
C SER A 168 -13.92 -6.16 -6.89
N CYS A 169 -15.00 -6.46 -6.16
CA CYS A 169 -15.18 -7.75 -5.50
C CYS A 169 -15.24 -8.91 -6.52
N VAL A 170 -16.00 -8.77 -7.60
CA VAL A 170 -16.07 -9.77 -8.67
C VAL A 170 -14.69 -10.02 -9.27
N ALA A 171 -13.98 -8.94 -9.62
CA ALA A 171 -12.64 -9.05 -10.17
C ALA A 171 -11.69 -9.78 -9.21
N HIS A 172 -11.65 -9.38 -7.95
CA HIS A 172 -10.77 -10.00 -6.96
C HIS A 172 -11.14 -11.47 -6.67
N CYS A 173 -12.41 -11.84 -6.68
CA CYS A 173 -12.83 -13.23 -6.56
C CYS A 173 -12.31 -14.09 -7.72
N ILE A 174 -12.49 -13.61 -8.96
CA ILE A 174 -12.06 -14.35 -10.16
C ILE A 174 -10.51 -14.43 -10.20
N ILE A 175 -9.81 -13.31 -9.97
CA ILE A 175 -8.35 -13.26 -9.95
C ILE A 175 -7.78 -14.19 -8.88
N SER A 176 -8.35 -14.16 -7.67
CA SER A 176 -7.91 -15.02 -6.57
C SER A 176 -8.08 -16.49 -6.90
N TYR A 177 -9.19 -16.84 -7.55
CA TYR A 177 -9.44 -18.20 -8.01
C TYR A 177 -8.45 -18.64 -9.09
N LEU A 178 -8.26 -17.82 -10.13
CA LEU A 178 -7.39 -18.14 -11.27
C LEU A 178 -5.91 -18.25 -10.86
N LEU A 179 -5.44 -17.38 -9.97
CA LEU A 179 -4.05 -17.33 -9.52
C LEU A 179 -3.79 -18.14 -8.24
N GLY A 180 -4.81 -18.80 -7.69
CA GLY A 180 -4.67 -19.58 -6.46
C GLY A 180 -4.30 -18.76 -5.24
N ILE A 181 -4.73 -17.49 -5.16
CA ILE A 181 -4.41 -16.60 -4.04
C ILE A 181 -5.26 -16.97 -2.83
N GLY A 182 -4.62 -17.61 -1.84
CA GLY A 182 -5.25 -18.00 -0.58
C GLY A 182 -5.13 -16.95 0.54
N ASP A 183 -5.38 -17.41 1.78
CA ASP A 183 -5.18 -16.65 3.02
C ASP A 183 -5.95 -15.32 3.08
N ARG A 184 -7.24 -15.38 2.70
CA ARG A 184 -8.13 -14.20 2.63
C ARG A 184 -8.90 -13.97 3.93
N HIS A 185 -8.19 -13.83 5.05
CA HIS A 185 -8.80 -13.40 6.32
C HIS A 185 -8.95 -11.86 6.40
N LEU A 186 -9.69 -11.37 7.38
CA LEU A 186 -10.09 -9.96 7.48
C LEU A 186 -8.90 -8.97 7.60
N GLU A 187 -7.73 -9.42 8.04
CA GLU A 187 -6.52 -8.58 8.11
C GLU A 187 -5.78 -8.49 6.78
N ASN A 188 -6.02 -9.46 5.85
CA ASN A 188 -5.41 -9.50 4.52
C ASN A 188 -6.32 -8.93 3.42
N MET A 189 -7.56 -8.60 3.76
CA MET A 189 -8.49 -7.94 2.86
C MET A 189 -8.61 -6.47 3.24
N MET A 190 -8.39 -5.59 2.28
CA MET A 190 -8.46 -4.15 2.47
C MET A 190 -9.51 -3.53 1.56
N ILE A 191 -10.10 -2.46 2.01
CA ILE A 191 -11.01 -1.64 1.22
C ILE A 191 -10.50 -0.20 1.19
N THR A 192 -10.57 0.42 0.02
CA THR A 192 -10.28 1.84 -0.12
C THR A 192 -11.48 2.67 0.32
N ASN A 193 -11.23 3.93 0.66
CA ASN A 193 -12.32 4.85 0.97
C ASN A 193 -13.27 5.13 -0.21
N LYS A 194 -12.93 4.69 -1.42
CA LYS A 194 -13.76 4.86 -2.61
C LYS A 194 -14.64 3.64 -2.92
N GLY A 195 -14.43 2.53 -2.22
CA GLY A 195 -15.12 1.26 -2.45
C GLY A 195 -14.38 0.29 -3.35
#